data_d01ad85a8256f0b0fe650ec685a0e760
#
_entry.id   d01ad85a8256f0b0fe650ec685a0e760
#
_cell.length_a   1.000
_cell.length_b   1.000
_cell.length_c   1.000
_cell.angle_alpha   90.00
_cell.angle_beta   90.00
_cell.angle_gamma   90.00
#
_symmetry.space_group_name_H-M   'P 1'
#
loop_
_entity.id
_entity.type
_entity.pdbx_description
1 polymer ?
#
loop_
_entity_poly.entity_id
_entity_poly.type
_entity_poly.pdbx_seq_one_letter_code
_entity_poly.pdbx_strand_id
1 'polypeptide(L)'
;APIAGIPQYLECAEKECFGNSRPDGFIRSIATTGGTGGIHHLVHNYTEPGDEVLTADWYWGAYRIICSDNGRTLITYSLFDEHNNFNHDAFQHRVKELAAKQTNVVILFNTPGNNPTGYSVEDKDWDSILSFLKELVAIGRNNVIIGIDVAYLDYSGEKEEVRAFFKKMGHLPKEILVCVCYSLSKGFTMYGQRVGAMIGISSDEEIADEFLEVNKSTSRATWSNICRPAMRAMANIVSDPDKFKAYEDERNCYYQLIRDRADIFKQEAAQVGLPMLPYRGGFFITIPTDSGTAICEELKKEHIYCI
;
A
#
# COMPACT_ATOMS: atom_id res chain seq x y z
N ALA A 1 7.52 7.84 -25.60
CA ALA A 1 7.81 7.17 -24.35
C ALA A 1 7.01 5.87 -24.28
N PRO A 2 7.55 4.77 -23.76
CA PRO A 2 6.80 3.54 -23.60
C PRO A 2 5.61 3.76 -22.65
N ILE A 3 4.46 3.15 -22.93
CA ILE A 3 3.26 3.27 -22.08
C ILE A 3 3.55 2.72 -20.69
N ALA A 4 4.26 1.59 -20.62
CA ALA A 4 4.65 0.98 -19.35
C ALA A 4 5.61 1.85 -18.50
N GLY A 5 6.22 2.87 -19.07
CA GLY A 5 7.25 3.67 -18.42
C GLY A 5 8.65 3.45 -18.99
N ILE A 6 9.64 4.13 -18.44
CA ILE A 6 11.05 3.97 -18.83
C ILE A 6 11.59 2.70 -18.18
N PRO A 7 12.18 1.74 -18.92
CA PRO A 7 12.67 0.47 -18.32
C PRO A 7 13.60 0.69 -17.13
N GLN A 8 14.60 1.55 -17.24
CA GLN A 8 15.51 1.88 -16.14
C GLN A 8 14.78 2.38 -14.88
N TYR A 9 13.69 3.15 -15.04
CA TYR A 9 12.87 3.60 -13.91
C TYR A 9 12.16 2.43 -13.24
N LEU A 10 11.60 1.51 -14.02
CA LEU A 10 10.89 0.36 -13.48
C LEU A 10 11.83 -0.57 -12.71
N GLU A 11 13.03 -0.83 -13.23
CA GLU A 11 14.09 -1.57 -12.52
C GLU A 11 14.48 -0.89 -11.20
N CYS A 12 14.64 0.43 -11.21
CA CYS A 12 14.92 1.20 -9.99
C CYS A 12 13.75 1.16 -9.01
N ALA A 13 12.49 1.23 -9.49
CA ALA A 13 11.30 1.17 -8.64
C ALA A 13 11.16 -0.19 -7.97
N GLU A 14 11.39 -1.30 -8.69
CA GLU A 14 11.43 -2.64 -8.10
C GLU A 14 12.54 -2.76 -7.04
N LYS A 15 13.74 -2.29 -7.36
CA LYS A 15 14.89 -2.32 -6.44
C LYS A 15 14.59 -1.56 -5.15
N GLU A 16 14.07 -0.35 -5.24
CA GLU A 16 13.75 0.48 -4.07
C GLU A 16 12.54 -0.04 -3.29
N CYS A 17 11.55 -0.60 -3.99
CA CYS A 17 10.39 -1.22 -3.35
C CYS A 17 10.78 -2.45 -2.53
N PHE A 18 11.56 -3.35 -3.11
CA PHE A 18 11.84 -4.64 -2.47
C PHE A 18 13.13 -4.69 -1.64
N GLY A 19 14.11 -3.82 -1.93
CA GLY A 19 15.44 -3.93 -1.30
C GLY A 19 16.03 -5.34 -1.48
N ASN A 20 16.52 -5.94 -0.39
CA ASN A 20 17.01 -7.31 -0.36
C ASN A 20 15.90 -8.38 -0.21
N SER A 21 14.65 -7.96 -0.22
CA SER A 21 13.48 -8.82 0.00
C SER A 21 12.64 -9.03 -1.25
N ARG A 22 13.27 -8.99 -2.44
CA ARG A 22 12.59 -9.27 -3.70
C ARG A 22 11.94 -10.65 -3.63
N PRO A 23 10.63 -10.77 -3.86
CA PRO A 23 9.93 -12.05 -3.85
C PRO A 23 10.35 -12.92 -5.04
N ASP A 24 10.28 -14.25 -4.86
CA ASP A 24 10.41 -15.19 -5.96
C ASP A 24 9.15 -15.19 -6.83
N GLY A 25 9.32 -15.50 -8.12
CA GLY A 25 8.23 -15.54 -9.09
C GLY A 25 8.45 -14.61 -10.26
N PHE A 26 7.41 -14.47 -11.07
CA PHE A 26 7.39 -13.59 -12.24
C PHE A 26 6.93 -12.20 -11.81
N ILE A 27 7.75 -11.19 -12.06
CA ILE A 27 7.46 -9.80 -11.70
C ILE A 27 7.36 -8.99 -12.97
N ARG A 28 6.30 -8.18 -13.06
CA ARG A 28 6.11 -7.19 -14.12
C ARG A 28 5.71 -5.85 -13.49
N SER A 29 6.21 -4.78 -14.06
CA SER A 29 6.01 -3.43 -13.51
C SER A 29 5.53 -2.46 -14.56
N ILE A 30 4.69 -1.53 -14.14
CA ILE A 30 4.20 -0.43 -14.98
C ILE A 30 4.21 0.87 -14.18
N ALA A 31 4.64 1.96 -14.83
CA ALA A 31 4.58 3.29 -14.24
C ALA A 31 3.13 3.78 -14.12
N THR A 32 2.80 4.43 -13.01
CA THR A 32 1.46 4.93 -12.69
C THR A 32 1.49 6.39 -12.26
N THR A 33 0.32 7.05 -12.22
CA THR A 33 0.16 8.42 -11.71
C THR A 33 0.21 8.45 -10.17
N GLY A 34 1.38 8.14 -9.60
CA GLY A 34 1.57 7.92 -8.17
C GLY A 34 0.94 6.59 -7.72
N GLY A 35 0.95 6.33 -6.41
CA GLY A 35 0.25 5.17 -5.84
C GLY A 35 -1.25 5.17 -6.14
N THR A 36 -1.87 6.35 -6.18
CA THR A 36 -3.28 6.54 -6.54
C THR A 36 -3.63 5.89 -7.89
N GLY A 37 -2.78 6.07 -8.90
CA GLY A 37 -2.99 5.45 -10.21
C GLY A 37 -2.89 3.93 -10.18
N GLY A 38 -1.99 3.37 -9.35
CA GLY A 38 -1.91 1.93 -9.12
C GLY A 38 -3.19 1.38 -8.48
N ILE A 39 -3.69 2.07 -7.46
CA ILE A 39 -4.95 1.69 -6.79
C ILE A 39 -6.15 1.80 -7.73
N HIS A 40 -6.20 2.86 -8.56
CA HIS A 40 -7.23 2.97 -9.60
C HIS A 40 -7.20 1.77 -10.55
N HIS A 41 -6.02 1.37 -11.04
CA HIS A 41 -5.87 0.22 -11.91
C HIS A 41 -6.22 -1.09 -11.21
N LEU A 42 -5.87 -1.24 -9.93
CA LEU A 42 -6.27 -2.39 -9.11
C LEU A 42 -7.79 -2.53 -9.08
N VAL A 43 -8.50 -1.45 -8.77
CA VAL A 43 -9.97 -1.45 -8.71
C VAL A 43 -10.58 -1.66 -10.08
N HIS A 44 -10.11 -0.93 -11.09
CA HIS A 44 -10.70 -0.96 -12.44
C HIS A 44 -10.52 -2.30 -13.16
N ASN A 45 -9.31 -2.87 -13.11
CA ASN A 45 -8.93 -4.01 -13.95
C ASN A 45 -9.31 -5.37 -13.35
N TYR A 46 -9.45 -5.47 -12.03
CA TYR A 46 -9.63 -6.77 -11.36
C TYR A 46 -11.01 -6.93 -10.71
N THR A 47 -11.93 -6.00 -10.94
CA THR A 47 -13.33 -6.11 -10.54
C THR A 47 -14.27 -5.69 -11.66
N GLU A 48 -15.50 -6.17 -11.61
CA GLU A 48 -16.58 -5.74 -12.51
C GLU A 48 -17.38 -4.58 -11.92
N PRO A 49 -18.09 -3.77 -12.75
CA PRO A 49 -19.03 -2.79 -12.24
C PRO A 49 -20.08 -3.42 -11.32
N GLY A 50 -20.21 -2.88 -10.11
CA GLY A 50 -21.09 -3.41 -9.07
C GLY A 50 -20.39 -4.29 -8.05
N ASP A 51 -19.17 -4.73 -8.32
CA ASP A 51 -18.37 -5.51 -7.37
C ASP A 51 -17.94 -4.69 -6.13
N GLU A 52 -17.57 -5.41 -5.09
CA GLU A 52 -17.06 -4.88 -3.83
C GLU A 52 -15.53 -5.03 -3.76
N VAL A 53 -14.85 -4.05 -3.18
CA VAL A 53 -13.41 -4.06 -2.84
C VAL A 53 -13.26 -3.99 -1.34
N LEU A 54 -12.49 -4.90 -0.75
CA LEU A 54 -12.31 -5.02 0.69
C LEU A 54 -11.07 -4.26 1.17
N THR A 55 -11.20 -3.50 2.26
CA THR A 55 -10.08 -2.91 3.01
C THR A 55 -10.39 -2.88 4.51
N ALA A 56 -9.43 -2.45 5.34
CA ALA A 56 -9.68 -2.21 6.76
C ALA A 56 -10.62 -1.01 6.97
N ASP A 57 -11.28 -0.90 8.12
CA ASP A 57 -12.14 0.24 8.48
C ASP A 57 -11.35 1.55 8.72
N TRP A 58 -10.07 1.44 9.07
CA TRP A 58 -9.12 2.54 9.11
C TRP A 58 -8.34 2.62 7.80
N TYR A 59 -8.84 3.41 6.85
CA TYR A 59 -8.29 3.50 5.50
C TYR A 59 -8.15 4.94 5.01
N TRP A 60 -7.30 5.14 4.02
CA TRP A 60 -7.20 6.42 3.32
C TRP A 60 -8.48 6.73 2.56
N GLY A 61 -9.15 7.85 2.92
CA GLY A 61 -10.50 8.20 2.42
C GLY A 61 -10.66 8.18 0.90
N ALA A 62 -9.58 8.39 0.15
CA ALA A 62 -9.61 8.34 -1.31
C ALA A 62 -9.92 6.94 -1.88
N TYR A 63 -9.74 5.84 -1.14
CA TYR A 63 -10.13 4.51 -1.62
C TYR A 63 -11.61 4.43 -1.94
N ARG A 64 -12.46 5.04 -1.09
CA ARG A 64 -13.90 5.10 -1.32
C ARG A 64 -14.21 5.86 -2.61
N ILE A 65 -13.54 6.99 -2.84
CA ILE A 65 -13.74 7.81 -4.04
C ILE A 65 -13.31 7.02 -5.29
N ILE A 66 -12.16 6.37 -5.26
CA ILE A 66 -11.67 5.55 -6.38
C ILE A 66 -12.65 4.41 -6.70
N CYS A 67 -13.14 3.70 -5.69
CA CYS A 67 -14.11 2.63 -5.90
C CYS A 67 -15.42 3.18 -6.51
N SER A 68 -15.99 4.24 -5.93
CA SER A 68 -17.25 4.80 -6.40
C SER A 68 -17.16 5.39 -7.81
N ASP A 69 -16.06 6.07 -8.14
CA ASP A 69 -15.82 6.62 -9.48
C ASP A 69 -15.72 5.52 -10.56
N ASN A 70 -15.27 4.35 -10.17
CA ASN A 70 -15.24 3.17 -11.03
C ASN A 70 -16.53 2.32 -10.97
N GLY A 71 -17.58 2.75 -10.28
CA GLY A 71 -18.84 2.00 -10.13
C GLY A 71 -18.69 0.75 -9.25
N ARG A 72 -17.76 0.75 -8.30
CA ARG A 72 -17.52 -0.32 -7.31
C ARG A 72 -17.84 0.19 -5.91
N THR A 73 -18.04 -0.74 -4.98
CA THR A 73 -18.29 -0.40 -3.58
C THR A 73 -17.11 -0.76 -2.72
N LEU A 74 -16.62 0.18 -1.89
CA LEU A 74 -15.65 -0.12 -0.86
C LEU A 74 -16.36 -0.67 0.37
N ILE A 75 -15.98 -1.88 0.78
CA ILE A 75 -16.44 -2.52 2.02
C ILE A 75 -15.27 -2.69 3.00
N THR A 76 -15.59 -2.81 4.29
CA THR A 76 -14.55 -2.84 5.32
C THR A 76 -14.70 -4.02 6.26
N TYR A 77 -13.56 -4.41 6.86
CA TYR A 77 -13.48 -5.23 8.07
C TYR A 77 -12.87 -4.41 9.21
N SER A 78 -13.18 -4.75 10.45
CA SER A 78 -12.55 -4.09 11.60
C SER A 78 -11.09 -4.48 11.69
N LEU A 79 -10.18 -3.48 11.58
CA LEU A 79 -8.72 -3.71 11.55
C LEU A 79 -8.21 -4.33 12.85
N PHE A 80 -8.75 -3.86 13.98
CA PHE A 80 -8.30 -4.26 15.30
C PHE A 80 -9.36 -5.08 16.03
N ASP A 81 -8.90 -6.07 16.79
CA ASP A 81 -9.68 -6.77 17.79
C ASP A 81 -9.78 -5.97 19.11
N GLU A 82 -10.43 -6.52 20.13
CA GLU A 82 -10.59 -5.91 21.45
C GLU A 82 -9.25 -5.71 22.20
N HIS A 83 -8.19 -6.38 21.75
CA HIS A 83 -6.83 -6.28 22.31
C HIS A 83 -5.89 -5.43 21.44
N ASN A 84 -6.41 -4.73 20.44
CA ASN A 84 -5.64 -3.95 19.47
C ASN A 84 -4.66 -4.77 18.62
N ASN A 85 -4.91 -6.08 18.42
CA ASN A 85 -4.20 -6.88 17.43
C ASN A 85 -4.94 -6.85 16.08
N PHE A 86 -4.29 -7.35 15.02
CA PHE A 86 -4.96 -7.56 13.74
C PHE A 86 -6.15 -8.50 13.90
N ASN A 87 -7.32 -8.08 13.45
CA ASN A 87 -8.58 -8.81 13.62
C ASN A 87 -8.75 -9.89 12.54
N HIS A 88 -8.13 -11.04 12.75
CA HIS A 88 -8.19 -12.16 11.80
C HIS A 88 -9.62 -12.66 11.58
N ASP A 89 -10.44 -12.70 12.62
CA ASP A 89 -11.82 -13.20 12.52
C ASP A 89 -12.69 -12.29 11.64
N ALA A 90 -12.63 -10.98 11.88
CA ALA A 90 -13.35 -10.02 11.05
C ALA A 90 -12.85 -10.02 9.59
N PHE A 91 -11.54 -10.10 9.39
CA PHE A 91 -10.93 -10.20 8.07
C PHE A 91 -11.43 -11.45 7.32
N GLN A 92 -11.29 -12.64 7.92
CA GLN A 92 -11.68 -13.90 7.29
C GLN A 92 -13.18 -13.96 7.01
N HIS A 93 -14.00 -13.45 7.94
CA HIS A 93 -15.46 -13.40 7.76
C HIS A 93 -15.82 -12.56 6.51
N ARG A 94 -15.28 -11.34 6.41
CA ARG A 94 -15.57 -10.45 5.27
C ARG A 94 -15.02 -10.97 3.95
N VAL A 95 -13.86 -11.61 3.94
CA VAL A 95 -13.31 -12.25 2.73
C VAL A 95 -14.22 -13.40 2.27
N LYS A 96 -14.73 -14.23 3.20
CA LYS A 96 -15.68 -15.32 2.85
C LYS A 96 -17.00 -14.78 2.28
N GLU A 97 -17.54 -13.72 2.86
CA GLU A 97 -18.75 -13.07 2.34
C GLU A 97 -18.52 -12.53 0.92
N LEU A 98 -17.36 -11.90 0.67
CA LEU A 98 -16.99 -11.36 -0.63
C LEU A 98 -16.80 -12.48 -1.66
N ALA A 99 -16.09 -13.54 -1.31
CA ALA A 99 -15.85 -14.70 -2.14
C ALA A 99 -17.14 -15.47 -2.53
N ALA A 100 -18.19 -15.37 -1.72
CA ALA A 100 -19.49 -15.95 -2.04
C ALA A 100 -20.27 -15.14 -3.10
N LYS A 101 -19.94 -13.85 -3.28
CA LYS A 101 -20.66 -12.93 -4.17
C LYS A 101 -19.99 -12.76 -5.53
N GLN A 102 -18.66 -12.81 -5.60
CA GLN A 102 -17.90 -12.48 -6.79
C GLN A 102 -16.70 -13.42 -7.00
N THR A 103 -16.25 -13.54 -8.23
CA THR A 103 -15.14 -14.46 -8.60
C THR A 103 -13.80 -13.88 -8.15
N ASN A 104 -13.55 -12.60 -8.40
CA ASN A 104 -12.31 -11.93 -8.03
C ASN A 104 -12.46 -11.24 -6.67
N VAL A 105 -11.70 -11.70 -5.70
CA VAL A 105 -11.64 -11.14 -4.34
C VAL A 105 -10.50 -10.15 -4.29
N VAL A 106 -10.82 -8.85 -4.40
CA VAL A 106 -9.83 -7.77 -4.32
C VAL A 106 -9.75 -7.23 -2.90
N ILE A 107 -8.56 -7.32 -2.31
CA ILE A 107 -8.26 -6.90 -0.94
C ILE A 107 -7.16 -5.84 -1.00
N LEU A 108 -7.41 -4.67 -0.44
CA LEU A 108 -6.45 -3.56 -0.41
C LEU A 108 -5.91 -3.35 1.01
N PHE A 109 -4.62 -3.59 1.18
CA PHE A 109 -3.87 -3.29 2.40
C PHE A 109 -3.08 -2.00 2.23
N ASN A 110 -3.20 -1.07 3.17
CA ASN A 110 -2.28 0.05 3.28
C ASN A 110 -1.28 -0.27 4.39
N THR A 111 -0.13 -0.78 4.00
CA THR A 111 0.94 -1.25 4.90
C THR A 111 2.27 -1.30 4.14
N PRO A 112 3.40 -1.01 4.81
CA PRO A 112 3.55 -0.56 6.18
C PRO A 112 3.17 0.92 6.38
N GLY A 113 2.91 1.30 7.63
CA GLY A 113 2.61 2.69 7.99
C GLY A 113 1.25 3.18 7.52
N ASN A 114 0.20 2.40 7.81
CA ASN A 114 -1.19 2.70 7.42
C ASN A 114 -1.56 4.18 7.63
N ASN A 115 -2.23 4.75 6.65
CA ASN A 115 -2.93 6.02 6.79
C ASN A 115 -4.42 5.72 7.08
N PRO A 116 -4.93 6.05 8.31
CA PRO A 116 -4.42 7.07 9.24
C PRO A 116 -3.71 6.54 10.51
N THR A 117 -3.56 5.24 10.72
CA THR A 117 -3.19 4.71 12.05
C THR A 117 -1.67 4.63 12.31
N GLY A 118 -0.86 4.57 11.25
CA GLY A 118 0.55 4.21 11.38
C GLY A 118 0.79 2.72 11.69
N TYR A 119 -0.24 1.89 11.61
CA TYR A 119 -0.13 0.45 11.80
C TYR A 119 0.61 -0.22 10.62
N SER A 120 1.32 -1.28 10.91
CA SER A 120 1.91 -2.17 9.90
C SER A 120 1.52 -3.59 10.21
N VAL A 121 1.05 -4.33 9.21
CA VAL A 121 0.74 -5.76 9.33
C VAL A 121 2.00 -6.50 9.72
N GLU A 122 1.94 -7.27 10.80
CA GLU A 122 3.08 -8.00 11.34
C GLU A 122 3.40 -9.24 10.51
N ASP A 123 4.60 -9.75 10.68
CA ASP A 123 5.08 -10.94 9.96
C ASP A 123 4.20 -12.18 10.24
N LYS A 124 3.81 -12.38 11.50
CA LYS A 124 2.89 -13.44 11.92
C LYS A 124 1.48 -13.30 11.34
N ASP A 125 1.02 -12.04 11.18
CA ASP A 125 -0.30 -11.77 10.61
C ASP A 125 -0.29 -12.04 9.11
N TRP A 126 0.80 -11.70 8.40
CA TRP A 126 0.98 -12.10 7.01
C TRP A 126 0.95 -13.62 6.82
N ASP A 127 1.60 -14.40 7.69
CA ASP A 127 1.55 -15.86 7.62
C ASP A 127 0.11 -16.38 7.72
N SER A 128 -0.65 -15.86 8.69
CA SER A 128 -2.05 -16.25 8.89
C SER A 128 -2.95 -15.82 7.73
N ILE A 129 -2.80 -14.58 7.24
CA ILE A 129 -3.53 -14.05 6.08
C ILE A 129 -3.28 -14.91 4.84
N LEU A 130 -2.00 -15.15 4.51
CA LEU A 130 -1.64 -15.90 3.32
C LEU A 130 -2.04 -17.37 3.42
N SER A 131 -1.96 -18.00 4.59
CA SER A 131 -2.46 -19.37 4.79
C SER A 131 -3.95 -19.45 4.49
N PHE A 132 -4.74 -18.56 5.07
CA PHE A 132 -6.17 -18.50 4.83
C PHE A 132 -6.54 -18.25 3.35
N LEU A 133 -5.84 -17.33 2.68
CA LEU A 133 -6.10 -17.03 1.27
C LEU A 133 -5.72 -18.21 0.35
N LYS A 134 -4.66 -18.96 0.67
CA LYS A 134 -4.30 -20.22 -0.03
C LYS A 134 -5.40 -21.27 0.12
N GLU A 135 -5.95 -21.42 1.31
CA GLU A 135 -7.08 -22.34 1.55
C GLU A 135 -8.32 -21.92 0.75
N LEU A 136 -8.59 -20.60 0.70
CA LEU A 136 -9.73 -20.07 -0.04
C LEU A 136 -9.64 -20.41 -1.54
N VAL A 137 -8.50 -20.13 -2.18
CA VAL A 137 -8.34 -20.39 -3.63
C VAL A 137 -8.27 -21.88 -3.95
N ALA A 138 -7.82 -22.72 -3.03
CA ALA A 138 -7.80 -24.17 -3.19
C ALA A 138 -9.20 -24.78 -3.39
N ILE A 139 -10.27 -24.07 -3.03
CA ILE A 139 -11.67 -24.45 -3.29
C ILE A 139 -11.97 -24.36 -4.81
N GLY A 140 -11.17 -23.57 -5.57
CA GLY A 140 -11.23 -23.52 -7.05
C GLY A 140 -12.38 -22.66 -7.62
N ARG A 141 -12.89 -21.70 -6.85
CA ARG A 141 -13.99 -20.80 -7.28
C ARG A 141 -13.56 -19.35 -7.44
N ASN A 142 -12.52 -18.92 -6.74
CA ASN A 142 -12.14 -17.53 -6.64
C ASN A 142 -10.68 -17.33 -7.04
N ASN A 143 -10.42 -16.16 -7.59
CA ASN A 143 -9.09 -15.57 -7.64
C ASN A 143 -8.97 -14.52 -6.54
N VAL A 144 -7.78 -14.33 -5.98
CA VAL A 144 -7.51 -13.31 -4.99
C VAL A 144 -6.50 -12.30 -5.55
N ILE A 145 -6.82 -11.04 -5.46
CA ILE A 145 -5.92 -9.96 -5.85
C ILE A 145 -5.57 -9.17 -4.58
N ILE A 146 -4.32 -9.29 -4.15
CA ILE A 146 -3.80 -8.60 -2.97
C ILE A 146 -3.18 -7.28 -3.44
N GLY A 147 -3.86 -6.17 -3.21
CA GLY A 147 -3.32 -4.82 -3.38
C GLY A 147 -2.56 -4.39 -2.13
N ILE A 148 -1.31 -3.98 -2.28
CA ILE A 148 -0.50 -3.47 -1.16
C ILE A 148 -0.07 -2.03 -1.48
N ASP A 149 -0.71 -1.06 -0.83
CA ASP A 149 -0.34 0.34 -0.91
C ASP A 149 0.80 0.62 0.06
N VAL A 150 1.99 0.83 -0.50
CA VAL A 150 3.23 1.04 0.25
C VAL A 150 3.70 2.50 0.25
N ALA A 151 2.77 3.44 0.20
CA ALA A 151 3.10 4.87 0.11
C ALA A 151 4.03 5.38 1.22
N TYR A 152 4.03 4.73 2.39
CA TYR A 152 4.82 5.13 3.57
C TYR A 152 5.98 4.17 3.88
N LEU A 153 6.32 3.27 2.96
CA LEU A 153 7.35 2.23 3.12
C LEU A 153 8.67 2.77 3.69
N ASP A 154 9.16 3.88 3.13
CA ASP A 154 10.47 4.46 3.48
C ASP A 154 10.50 5.17 4.83
N TYR A 155 9.35 5.32 5.50
CA TYR A 155 9.20 6.00 6.79
C TYR A 155 8.56 5.13 7.86
N SER A 156 8.47 3.81 7.63
CA SER A 156 7.75 2.88 8.50
C SER A 156 8.66 1.95 9.31
N GLY A 157 9.96 2.02 9.10
CA GLY A 157 10.95 1.19 9.80
C GLY A 157 12.31 1.21 9.12
N GLU A 158 13.24 0.46 9.66
CA GLU A 158 14.56 0.25 9.04
C GLU A 158 14.38 -0.41 7.66
N LYS A 159 15.15 0.04 6.68
CA LYS A 159 14.96 -0.23 5.25
C LYS A 159 14.71 -1.71 4.93
N GLU A 160 15.56 -2.59 5.44
CA GLU A 160 15.47 -4.02 5.11
C GLU A 160 14.41 -4.75 5.97
N GLU A 161 14.24 -4.35 7.22
CA GLU A 161 13.25 -4.94 8.12
C GLU A 161 11.82 -4.70 7.64
N VAL A 162 11.51 -3.45 7.28
CA VAL A 162 10.17 -3.05 6.85
C VAL A 162 9.77 -3.68 5.50
N ARG A 163 10.74 -4.17 4.73
CA ARG A 163 10.55 -4.84 3.44
C ARG A 163 10.51 -6.37 3.54
N ALA A 164 10.88 -6.95 4.69
CA ALA A 164 11.07 -8.39 4.85
C ALA A 164 9.83 -9.22 4.44
N PHE A 165 8.63 -8.68 4.69
CA PHE A 165 7.37 -9.33 4.35
C PHE A 165 7.19 -9.62 2.85
N PHE A 166 7.86 -8.88 1.96
CA PHE A 166 7.75 -9.12 0.52
C PHE A 166 8.23 -10.53 0.12
N LYS A 167 9.16 -11.14 0.85
CA LYS A 167 9.58 -12.52 0.60
C LYS A 167 8.42 -13.52 0.69
N LYS A 168 7.41 -13.23 1.51
CA LYS A 168 6.22 -14.08 1.67
C LYS A 168 5.27 -14.00 0.47
N MET A 169 5.42 -12.98 -0.39
CA MET A 169 4.60 -12.78 -1.59
C MET A 169 5.06 -13.64 -2.78
N GLY A 170 6.16 -14.36 -2.64
CA GLY A 170 6.61 -15.36 -3.60
C GLY A 170 5.94 -16.73 -3.39
N HIS A 171 5.98 -17.58 -4.43
CA HIS A 171 5.47 -18.96 -4.39
C HIS A 171 4.00 -19.13 -3.93
N LEU A 172 3.18 -18.10 -4.14
CA LEU A 172 1.73 -18.20 -3.90
C LEU A 172 1.07 -19.01 -5.03
N PRO A 173 -0.10 -19.66 -4.78
CA PRO A 173 -0.90 -20.25 -5.86
C PRO A 173 -1.12 -19.24 -6.99
N LYS A 174 -1.20 -19.72 -8.23
CA LYS A 174 -1.39 -18.86 -9.42
C LYS A 174 -2.69 -18.04 -9.38
N GLU A 175 -3.68 -18.50 -8.63
CA GLU A 175 -4.95 -17.83 -8.39
C GLU A 175 -4.80 -16.60 -7.46
N ILE A 176 -3.60 -16.37 -6.90
CA ILE A 176 -3.29 -15.21 -6.06
C ILE A 176 -2.30 -14.29 -6.79
N LEU A 177 -2.79 -13.15 -7.25
CA LEU A 177 -1.97 -12.07 -7.82
C LEU A 177 -1.69 -11.02 -6.74
N VAL A 178 -0.43 -10.66 -6.54
CA VAL A 178 -0.05 -9.54 -5.67
C VAL A 178 0.26 -8.31 -6.50
N CYS A 179 -0.35 -7.18 -6.15
CA CYS A 179 -0.18 -5.89 -6.83
C CYS A 179 0.34 -4.85 -5.83
N VAL A 180 1.60 -4.51 -5.89
CA VAL A 180 2.20 -3.48 -5.02
C VAL A 180 2.05 -2.12 -5.67
N CYS A 181 1.40 -1.17 -4.97
CA CYS A 181 1.23 0.22 -5.39
C CYS A 181 2.35 1.08 -4.77
N TYR A 182 3.45 1.23 -5.50
CA TYR A 182 4.61 2.00 -5.09
C TYR A 182 4.49 3.47 -5.51
N SER A 183 4.91 4.40 -4.65
CA SER A 183 4.75 5.83 -4.89
C SER A 183 6.04 6.61 -4.61
N LEU A 184 6.39 7.55 -5.49
CA LEU A 184 7.49 8.50 -5.25
C LEU A 184 7.05 9.72 -4.43
N SER A 185 5.75 9.82 -4.09
CA SER A 185 5.19 11.00 -3.44
C SER A 185 5.83 11.31 -2.09
N LYS A 186 6.16 10.27 -1.30
CA LYS A 186 6.71 10.40 0.05
C LYS A 186 8.21 10.14 0.07
N GLY A 187 8.66 8.93 -0.28
CA GLY A 187 10.07 8.54 -0.25
C GLY A 187 10.98 9.47 -1.05
N PHE A 188 10.58 9.88 -2.24
CA PHE A 188 11.34 10.80 -3.10
C PHE A 188 10.84 12.26 -3.07
N THR A 189 9.92 12.61 -2.17
CA THR A 189 9.32 13.96 -2.05
C THR A 189 8.74 14.52 -3.37
N MET A 190 8.41 13.64 -4.31
CA MET A 190 7.88 14.01 -5.64
C MET A 190 6.34 14.02 -5.67
N TYR A 191 5.70 14.51 -4.62
CA TYR A 191 4.24 14.47 -4.44
C TYR A 191 3.47 15.06 -5.63
N GLY A 192 3.85 16.24 -6.09
CA GLY A 192 3.21 16.95 -7.21
C GLY A 192 3.56 16.40 -8.59
N GLN A 193 4.58 15.56 -8.74
CA GLN A 193 5.01 15.00 -10.03
C GLN A 193 4.15 13.84 -10.51
N ARG A 194 3.32 13.29 -9.64
CA ARG A 194 2.38 12.20 -9.94
C ARG A 194 3.07 10.98 -10.57
N VAL A 195 4.10 10.45 -9.93
CA VAL A 195 4.85 9.28 -10.39
C VAL A 195 4.87 8.18 -9.33
N GLY A 196 4.64 6.97 -9.79
CA GLY A 196 4.67 5.73 -9.02
C GLY A 196 4.83 4.54 -9.95
N ALA A 197 4.71 3.36 -9.39
CA ALA A 197 4.69 2.10 -10.14
C ALA A 197 3.67 1.15 -9.53
N MET A 198 3.02 0.35 -10.36
CA MET A 198 2.30 -0.83 -9.95
C MET A 198 3.15 -2.05 -10.32
N ILE A 199 3.43 -2.90 -9.35
CA ILE A 199 4.32 -4.05 -9.48
C ILE A 199 3.51 -5.31 -9.23
N GLY A 200 3.31 -6.12 -10.26
CA GLY A 200 2.59 -7.40 -10.19
C GLY A 200 3.56 -8.55 -9.91
N ILE A 201 3.18 -9.45 -9.02
CA ILE A 201 3.93 -10.64 -8.62
C ILE A 201 3.02 -11.85 -8.77
N SER A 202 3.42 -12.82 -9.56
CA SER A 202 2.71 -14.08 -9.76
C SER A 202 3.68 -15.26 -9.80
N SER A 203 3.20 -16.45 -9.43
CA SER A 203 3.93 -17.72 -9.66
C SER A 203 3.77 -18.25 -11.08
N ASP A 204 2.89 -17.65 -11.89
CA ASP A 204 2.59 -18.03 -13.26
C ASP A 204 2.98 -16.88 -14.21
N GLU A 205 3.77 -17.19 -15.23
CA GLU A 205 4.30 -16.20 -16.17
C GLU A 205 3.22 -15.59 -17.05
N GLU A 206 2.24 -16.38 -17.47
CA GLU A 206 1.13 -15.89 -18.32
C GLU A 206 0.30 -14.85 -17.55
N ILE A 207 0.03 -15.10 -16.27
CA ILE A 207 -0.68 -14.15 -15.40
C ILE A 207 0.13 -12.87 -15.18
N ALA A 208 1.44 -12.97 -15.01
CA ALA A 208 2.30 -11.80 -14.89
C ALA A 208 2.34 -10.98 -16.20
N ASP A 209 2.35 -11.63 -17.35
CA ASP A 209 2.29 -10.95 -18.65
C ASP A 209 0.90 -10.32 -18.88
N GLU A 210 -0.18 -11.02 -18.54
CA GLU A 210 -1.54 -10.47 -18.59
C GLU A 210 -1.68 -9.24 -17.68
N PHE A 211 -1.14 -9.28 -16.46
CA PHE A 211 -1.05 -8.11 -15.59
C PHE A 211 -0.43 -6.92 -16.33
N LEU A 212 0.69 -7.10 -17.01
CA LEU A 212 1.37 -6.02 -17.72
C LEU A 212 0.49 -5.48 -18.86
N GLU A 213 -0.09 -6.35 -19.68
CA GLU A 213 -0.84 -5.93 -20.87
C GLU A 213 -2.16 -5.25 -20.51
N VAL A 214 -2.91 -5.74 -19.52
CA VAL A 214 -4.17 -5.12 -19.09
C VAL A 214 -3.91 -3.74 -18.48
N ASN A 215 -2.86 -3.61 -17.67
CA ASN A 215 -2.49 -2.33 -17.06
C ASN A 215 -1.94 -1.34 -18.10
N LYS A 216 -1.23 -1.79 -19.14
CA LYS A 216 -0.83 -0.93 -20.28
C LYS A 216 -2.04 -0.39 -21.05
N SER A 217 -3.05 -1.24 -21.26
CA SER A 217 -4.29 -0.84 -21.94
C SER A 217 -5.03 0.23 -21.14
N THR A 218 -5.23 0.01 -19.85
CA THR A 218 -5.89 0.98 -18.97
C THR A 218 -5.08 2.28 -18.82
N SER A 219 -3.75 2.20 -18.70
CA SER A 219 -2.88 3.38 -18.71
C SER A 219 -3.04 4.19 -19.98
N ARG A 220 -3.14 3.52 -21.14
CA ARG A 220 -3.35 4.20 -22.41
C ARG A 220 -4.70 4.91 -22.48
N ALA A 221 -5.72 4.31 -21.91
CA ALA A 221 -7.09 4.85 -21.90
C ALA A 221 -7.28 6.02 -20.91
N THR A 222 -6.48 6.07 -19.82
CA THR A 222 -6.65 7.06 -18.75
C THR A 222 -5.69 8.25 -18.91
N TRP A 223 -4.40 8.05 -18.73
CA TRP A 223 -3.39 9.13 -18.73
C TRP A 223 -2.37 9.04 -19.89
N SER A 224 -2.42 7.99 -20.69
CA SER A 224 -1.56 7.73 -21.86
C SER A 224 -0.09 7.50 -21.50
N ASN A 225 0.56 8.37 -20.77
CA ASN A 225 1.97 8.30 -20.37
C ASN A 225 2.20 9.00 -19.03
N ILE A 226 3.27 8.60 -18.34
CA ILE A 226 3.68 9.16 -17.07
C ILE A 226 4.75 10.23 -17.24
N CYS A 227 4.87 11.14 -16.27
CA CYS A 227 5.84 12.22 -16.24
C CYS A 227 7.29 11.72 -16.44
N ARG A 228 7.80 11.84 -17.64
CA ARG A 228 9.13 11.34 -18.02
C ARG A 228 10.28 12.01 -17.25
N PRO A 229 10.30 13.33 -17.04
CA PRO A 229 11.34 13.97 -16.24
C PRO A 229 11.46 13.38 -14.83
N ALA A 230 10.35 13.14 -14.14
CA ALA A 230 10.36 12.57 -12.78
C ALA A 230 10.84 11.12 -12.76
N MET A 231 10.43 10.28 -13.74
CA MET A 231 10.98 8.94 -13.88
C MET A 231 12.49 8.97 -14.11
N ARG A 232 12.99 9.88 -14.95
CA ARG A 232 14.43 10.05 -15.18
C ARG A 232 15.18 10.55 -13.97
N ALA A 233 14.60 11.47 -13.20
CA ALA A 233 15.20 11.98 -11.97
C ALA A 233 15.45 10.84 -10.97
N MET A 234 14.42 10.03 -10.69
CA MET A 234 14.55 8.86 -9.81
C MET A 234 15.59 7.87 -10.35
N ALA A 235 15.50 7.49 -11.62
CA ALA A 235 16.45 6.55 -12.22
C ALA A 235 17.90 7.05 -12.14
N ASN A 236 18.14 8.34 -12.37
CA ASN A 236 19.47 8.95 -12.28
C ASN A 236 20.00 8.98 -10.84
N ILE A 237 19.12 9.17 -9.85
CA ILE A 237 19.51 9.12 -8.43
C ILE A 237 19.88 7.68 -8.05
N VAL A 238 19.01 6.72 -8.32
CA VAL A 238 19.19 5.33 -7.87
C VAL A 238 20.32 4.60 -8.60
N SER A 239 20.63 4.99 -9.85
CA SER A 239 21.69 4.38 -10.66
C SER A 239 23.08 4.98 -10.42
N ASP A 240 23.18 6.08 -9.70
CA ASP A 240 24.46 6.75 -9.40
C ASP A 240 24.75 6.53 -7.90
N PRO A 241 25.80 5.79 -7.53
CA PRO A 241 26.07 5.44 -6.14
C PRO A 241 26.22 6.65 -5.21
N ASP A 242 26.86 7.74 -5.68
CA ASP A 242 27.08 8.93 -4.86
C ASP A 242 25.79 9.70 -4.62
N LYS A 243 24.98 9.87 -5.65
CA LYS A 243 23.65 10.51 -5.54
C LYS A 243 22.70 9.67 -4.70
N PHE A 244 22.75 8.35 -4.88
CA PHE A 244 21.91 7.45 -4.12
C PHE A 244 22.25 7.48 -2.64
N LYS A 245 23.56 7.45 -2.32
CA LYS A 245 24.01 7.60 -0.93
C LYS A 245 23.55 8.93 -0.32
N ALA A 246 23.73 10.04 -1.02
CA ALA A 246 23.30 11.35 -0.55
C ALA A 246 21.78 11.40 -0.31
N TYR A 247 21.00 10.80 -1.21
CA TYR A 247 19.54 10.67 -1.07
C TYR A 247 19.16 9.81 0.14
N GLU A 248 19.80 8.65 0.34
CA GLU A 248 19.53 7.80 1.51
C GLU A 248 19.89 8.48 2.83
N ASP A 249 21.04 9.15 2.88
CA ASP A 249 21.48 9.88 4.07
C ASP A 249 20.47 10.98 4.44
N GLU A 250 19.99 11.76 3.47
CA GLU A 250 18.99 12.82 3.70
C GLU A 250 17.64 12.24 4.12
N ARG A 251 17.13 11.21 3.41
CA ARG A 251 15.88 10.54 3.76
C ARG A 251 15.93 9.96 5.17
N ASN A 252 17.04 9.35 5.56
CA ASN A 252 17.22 8.78 6.89
C ASN A 252 17.19 9.85 7.99
N CYS A 253 17.71 11.06 7.74
CA CYS A 253 17.57 12.20 8.67
C CYS A 253 16.08 12.53 8.92
N TYR A 254 15.24 12.56 7.86
CA TYR A 254 13.82 12.83 8.02
C TYR A 254 13.07 11.64 8.64
N TYR A 255 13.43 10.41 8.31
CA TYR A 255 12.88 9.23 8.98
C TYR A 255 13.14 9.28 10.48
N GLN A 256 14.38 9.57 10.89
CA GLN A 256 14.74 9.70 12.30
C GLN A 256 13.95 10.82 13.00
N LEU A 257 13.81 11.99 12.36
CA LEU A 257 13.01 13.10 12.88
C LEU A 257 11.55 12.71 13.11
N ILE A 258 10.93 11.98 12.17
CA ILE A 258 9.54 11.51 12.30
C ILE A 258 9.43 10.51 13.44
N ARG A 259 10.37 9.60 13.57
CA ARG A 259 10.43 8.59 14.64
C ARG A 259 10.56 9.26 16.01
N ASP A 260 11.51 10.18 16.15
CA ASP A 260 11.73 10.90 17.43
C ASP A 260 10.48 11.66 17.88
N ARG A 261 9.78 12.32 16.94
CA ARG A 261 8.51 13.00 17.21
C ARG A 261 7.41 12.03 17.64
N ALA A 262 7.29 10.89 16.96
CA ALA A 262 6.32 9.86 17.30
C ALA A 262 6.61 9.25 18.68
N ASP A 263 7.86 9.01 19.01
CA ASP A 263 8.24 8.42 20.31
C ASP A 263 7.99 9.40 21.46
N ILE A 264 8.29 10.69 21.28
CA ILE A 264 7.93 11.74 22.26
C ILE A 264 6.41 11.78 22.46
N PHE A 265 5.64 11.84 21.37
CA PHE A 265 4.18 11.88 21.45
C PHE A 265 3.61 10.65 22.18
N LYS A 266 4.08 9.45 21.84
CA LYS A 266 3.66 8.20 22.50
C LYS A 266 3.97 8.23 24.00
N GLN A 267 5.16 8.71 24.37
CA GLN A 267 5.58 8.80 25.76
C GLN A 267 4.69 9.77 26.56
N GLU A 268 4.43 10.95 26.02
CA GLU A 268 3.59 11.97 26.65
C GLU A 268 2.12 11.54 26.70
N ALA A 269 1.60 10.96 25.63
CA ALA A 269 0.25 10.38 25.60
C ALA A 269 0.04 9.34 26.68
N ALA A 270 1.01 8.44 26.87
CA ALA A 270 0.96 7.43 27.93
C ALA A 270 0.94 8.04 29.34
N GLN A 271 1.70 9.15 29.58
CA GLN A 271 1.74 9.84 30.88
C GLN A 271 0.38 10.44 31.25
N VAL A 272 -0.39 10.93 30.27
CA VAL A 272 -1.70 11.54 30.50
C VAL A 272 -2.87 10.58 30.26
N GLY A 273 -2.59 9.32 29.96
CA GLY A 273 -3.62 8.32 29.67
C GLY A 273 -4.41 8.56 28.40
N LEU A 274 -3.83 9.25 27.38
CA LEU A 274 -4.47 9.48 26.10
C LEU A 274 -4.49 8.18 25.28
N PRO A 275 -5.69 7.65 24.92
CA PRO A 275 -5.76 6.43 24.13
C PRO A 275 -5.24 6.64 22.71
N MET A 276 -4.52 5.67 22.19
CA MET A 276 -4.01 5.67 20.82
C MET A 276 -4.26 4.33 20.15
N LEU A 277 -4.50 4.34 18.86
CA LEU A 277 -4.45 3.13 18.06
C LEU A 277 -2.99 2.64 17.90
N PRO A 278 -2.78 1.35 17.64
CA PRO A 278 -1.46 0.79 17.43
C PRO A 278 -0.68 1.53 16.32
N TYR A 279 0.45 2.13 16.70
CA TYR A 279 1.36 2.83 15.80
C TYR A 279 2.71 2.10 15.71
N ARG A 280 3.20 1.88 14.50
CA ARG A 280 4.49 1.23 14.24
C ARG A 280 5.42 2.07 13.37
N GLY A 281 4.86 3.00 12.57
CA GLY A 281 5.63 3.87 11.68
C GLY A 281 4.75 4.72 10.78
N GLY A 282 5.37 5.43 9.85
CA GLY A 282 4.66 6.34 8.96
C GLY A 282 4.39 7.71 9.59
N PHE A 283 3.49 8.48 8.99
CA PHE A 283 3.29 9.90 9.30
C PHE A 283 2.15 10.18 10.27
N PHE A 284 1.31 9.19 10.59
CA PHE A 284 0.05 9.42 11.29
C PHE A 284 -0.02 8.62 12.57
N ILE A 285 -0.50 9.27 13.62
CA ILE A 285 -0.92 8.65 14.88
C ILE A 285 -2.40 8.96 15.06
N THR A 286 -3.21 7.95 15.34
CA THR A 286 -4.65 8.12 15.50
C THR A 286 -5.06 8.03 16.96
N ILE A 287 -5.80 9.03 17.40
CA ILE A 287 -6.50 9.05 18.69
C ILE A 287 -7.96 8.66 18.44
N PRO A 288 -8.43 7.49 18.92
CA PRO A 288 -9.81 7.10 18.72
C PRO A 288 -10.75 8.00 19.52
N THR A 289 -11.79 8.52 18.86
CA THR A 289 -12.81 9.38 19.47
C THR A 289 -14.09 9.40 18.65
N ASP A 290 -15.24 9.52 19.32
CA ASP A 290 -16.55 9.67 18.69
C ASP A 290 -16.85 11.12 18.27
N SER A 291 -16.01 12.09 18.67
CA SER A 291 -16.23 13.52 18.52
C SER A 291 -15.10 14.23 17.79
N GLY A 292 -14.42 13.57 16.83
CA GLY A 292 -13.20 14.09 16.20
C GLY A 292 -13.32 15.51 15.65
N THR A 293 -14.43 15.81 14.93
CA THR A 293 -14.65 17.16 14.39
C THR A 293 -14.74 18.23 15.49
N ALA A 294 -15.48 17.96 16.56
CA ALA A 294 -15.62 18.91 17.67
C ALA A 294 -14.30 19.12 18.40
N ILE A 295 -13.56 18.05 18.64
CA ILE A 295 -12.22 18.12 19.28
C ILE A 295 -11.25 18.91 18.40
N CYS A 296 -11.21 18.69 17.10
CA CYS A 296 -10.35 19.44 16.18
C CYS A 296 -10.69 20.96 16.19
N GLU A 297 -11.97 21.32 16.28
CA GLU A 297 -12.38 22.75 16.36
C GLU A 297 -11.94 23.38 17.70
N GLU A 298 -11.99 22.66 18.82
CA GLU A 298 -11.47 23.17 20.09
C GLU A 298 -9.94 23.30 20.07
N LEU A 299 -9.23 22.29 19.56
CA LEU A 299 -7.76 22.30 19.46
C LEU A 299 -7.25 23.43 18.56
N LYS A 300 -7.99 23.79 17.51
CA LYS A 300 -7.66 24.94 16.64
C LYS A 300 -7.58 26.27 17.41
N LYS A 301 -8.38 26.43 18.48
CA LYS A 301 -8.34 27.64 19.31
C LYS A 301 -7.01 27.78 20.07
N GLU A 302 -6.37 26.63 20.33
CA GLU A 302 -5.05 26.53 20.93
C GLU A 302 -3.92 26.42 19.90
N HIS A 303 -4.20 26.69 18.62
CA HIS A 303 -3.27 26.55 17.50
C HIS A 303 -2.75 25.13 17.26
N ILE A 304 -3.51 24.10 17.68
CA ILE A 304 -3.23 22.70 17.42
C ILE A 304 -4.11 22.24 16.27
N TYR A 305 -3.49 21.76 15.20
CA TYR A 305 -4.18 21.36 13.97
C TYR A 305 -4.10 19.83 13.80
N CYS A 306 -5.25 19.17 13.78
CA CYS A 306 -5.43 17.76 13.53
C CYS A 306 -6.17 17.53 12.19
N ILE A 307 -6.08 16.35 11.63
CA ILE A 307 -6.77 15.93 10.41
C ILE A 307 -7.69 14.74 10.70
#